data_3e58c17e126f3b89053a2457aa84003d
#
_entry.id   3e58c17e126f3b89053a2457aa84003d
#
_cell.length_a   1.000
_cell.length_b   1.000
_cell.length_c   1.000
_cell.angle_alpha   90.00
_cell.angle_beta   90.00
_cell.angle_gamma   90.00
#
_symmetry.space_group_name_H-M   'P 1'
#
loop_
_entity.id
_entity.type
_entity.pdbx_description
1 polymer ?
#
loop_
_entity_poly.entity_id
_entity_poly.type
_entity_poly.pdbx_seq_one_letter_code
_entity_poly.pdbx_strand_id
1 'polypeptide(L)'
;PTADYRETAFLQIKDLGFKPEDVRHILVTHLDLDHAGGIGDFPQAKVHIFAPEFRAAMNPNWREKSRYMPHQWAHNPKWVTYETEGEHWHGFDSIRAIPELDDEILLVPLVGHTRGHSGIAVNSEDGWLLHCGDAYFHHNQMSSDPSCPIGLELFQRGLAMNNKDRVHNLQRLQALAQSTHGEVQLFSAHDAFELARYQ
;
A
#
# COMPACT_ATOMS: atom_id res chain seq x y z
N PRO A 1 -18.64 -3.79 -4.63
CA PRO A 1 -17.77 -4.91 -4.35
C PRO A 1 -18.64 -6.12 -4.05
N THR A 2 -18.49 -7.15 -4.83
CA THR A 2 -19.05 -8.45 -4.46
C THR A 2 -18.13 -9.01 -3.40
N ALA A 3 -18.65 -9.22 -2.17
CA ALA A 3 -17.92 -9.94 -1.14
C ALA A 3 -17.88 -11.43 -1.51
N ASP A 4 -17.03 -11.78 -2.47
CA ASP A 4 -16.80 -13.17 -2.84
C ASP A 4 -15.66 -13.71 -1.98
N TYR A 5 -15.98 -14.72 -1.17
CA TYR A 5 -14.97 -15.37 -0.32
C TYR A 5 -13.81 -15.97 -1.12
N ARG A 6 -14.05 -16.35 -2.38
CA ARG A 6 -13.01 -16.87 -3.28
C ARG A 6 -11.93 -15.85 -3.65
N GLU A 7 -12.23 -14.55 -3.52
CA GLU A 7 -11.29 -13.45 -3.78
C GLU A 7 -10.42 -13.09 -2.57
N THR A 8 -10.59 -13.81 -1.45
CA THR A 8 -9.74 -13.57 -0.27
C THR A 8 -8.32 -14.03 -0.50
N ALA A 9 -7.33 -13.30 0.03
CA ALA A 9 -5.92 -13.70 0.00
C ALA A 9 -5.71 -15.11 0.58
N PHE A 10 -6.50 -15.48 1.59
CA PHE A 10 -6.49 -16.80 2.20
C PHE A 10 -6.76 -17.93 1.20
N LEU A 11 -7.75 -17.79 0.31
CA LEU A 11 -8.03 -18.81 -0.70
C LEU A 11 -7.08 -18.71 -1.89
N GLN A 12 -6.74 -17.51 -2.33
CA GLN A 12 -5.83 -17.34 -3.46
C GLN A 12 -4.44 -17.95 -3.18
N ILE A 13 -3.92 -17.82 -1.95
CA ILE A 13 -2.66 -18.45 -1.55
C ILE A 13 -2.77 -19.99 -1.65
N LYS A 14 -3.91 -20.57 -1.27
CA LYS A 14 -4.14 -22.02 -1.39
C LYS A 14 -4.24 -22.47 -2.85
N ASP A 15 -4.87 -21.66 -3.70
CA ASP A 15 -4.95 -21.94 -5.15
C ASP A 15 -3.58 -21.86 -5.82
N LEU A 16 -2.66 -21.04 -5.30
CA LEU A 16 -1.25 -20.99 -5.68
C LEU A 16 -0.42 -22.17 -5.12
N GLY A 17 -1.02 -23.07 -4.33
CA GLY A 17 -0.36 -24.26 -3.78
C GLY A 17 0.36 -24.04 -2.45
N PHE A 18 0.23 -22.87 -1.84
CA PHE A 18 0.81 -22.58 -0.52
C PHE A 18 -0.22 -22.83 0.60
N LYS A 19 0.26 -23.01 1.81
CA LYS A 19 -0.59 -23.05 3.00
C LYS A 19 -0.63 -21.67 3.66
N PRO A 20 -1.75 -21.27 4.30
CA PRO A 20 -1.82 -20.01 5.04
C PRO A 20 -0.71 -19.87 6.10
N GLU A 21 -0.26 -20.98 6.68
CA GLU A 21 0.82 -21.03 7.67
C GLU A 21 2.21 -20.71 7.07
N ASP A 22 2.35 -20.81 5.74
CA ASP A 22 3.59 -20.49 5.04
C ASP A 22 3.77 -18.97 4.88
N VAL A 23 2.69 -18.18 5.07
CA VAL A 23 2.73 -16.72 5.07
C VAL A 23 3.39 -16.24 6.36
N ARG A 24 4.63 -15.80 6.25
CA ARG A 24 5.45 -15.35 7.38
C ARG A 24 5.47 -13.83 7.56
N HIS A 25 5.19 -13.10 6.48
CA HIS A 25 5.27 -11.64 6.43
C HIS A 25 4.07 -11.07 5.68
N ILE A 26 3.47 -10.01 6.21
CA ILE A 26 2.45 -9.19 5.56
C ILE A 26 2.96 -7.76 5.60
N LEU A 27 3.05 -7.12 4.44
CA LEU A 27 3.33 -5.70 4.36
C LEU A 27 2.02 -4.97 4.07
N VAL A 28 1.68 -3.99 4.89
CA VAL A 28 0.47 -3.20 4.68
C VAL A 28 0.82 -1.78 4.25
N THR A 29 0.13 -1.29 3.23
CA THR A 29 0.27 0.09 2.79
C THR A 29 -0.28 1.06 3.84
N HIS A 30 -1.41 0.73 4.43
CA HIS A 30 -2.11 1.46 5.49
C HIS A 30 -3.19 0.58 6.12
N LEU A 31 -3.87 1.08 7.16
CA LEU A 31 -4.83 0.31 7.96
C LEU A 31 -6.29 0.72 7.76
N ASP A 32 -6.65 1.29 6.61
CA ASP A 32 -8.05 1.50 6.28
C ASP A 32 -8.79 0.15 6.23
N LEU A 33 -10.09 0.21 6.47
CA LEU A 33 -10.95 -0.96 6.68
C LEU A 33 -10.88 -1.99 5.53
N ASP A 34 -10.66 -1.54 4.31
CA ASP A 34 -10.60 -2.34 3.09
C ASP A 34 -9.17 -2.85 2.76
N HIS A 35 -8.15 -2.41 3.51
CA HIS A 35 -6.77 -2.85 3.36
C HIS A 35 -6.28 -3.76 4.50
N ALA A 36 -6.89 -3.64 5.68
CA ALA A 36 -6.47 -4.40 6.87
C ALA A 36 -7.27 -5.68 7.11
N GLY A 37 -8.33 -5.93 6.34
CA GLY A 37 -9.28 -7.02 6.60
C GLY A 37 -8.69 -8.42 6.62
N GLY A 38 -7.67 -8.69 5.79
CA GLY A 38 -7.04 -10.00 5.67
C GLY A 38 -5.95 -10.32 6.71
N ILE A 39 -5.58 -9.36 7.57
CA ILE A 39 -4.49 -9.59 8.55
C ILE A 39 -4.80 -10.77 9.47
N GLY A 40 -6.07 -10.90 9.89
CA GLY A 40 -6.50 -11.97 10.79
C GLY A 40 -6.47 -13.38 10.22
N ASP A 41 -6.42 -13.50 8.88
CA ASP A 41 -6.37 -14.79 8.20
C ASP A 41 -5.00 -15.47 8.33
N PHE A 42 -3.96 -14.71 8.70
CA PHE A 42 -2.58 -15.17 8.82
C PHE A 42 -1.98 -14.84 10.20
N PRO A 43 -2.52 -15.40 11.28
CA PRO A 43 -2.17 -14.97 12.65
C PRO A 43 -0.72 -15.25 13.05
N GLN A 44 0.01 -16.07 12.28
CA GLN A 44 1.42 -16.36 12.53
C GLN A 44 2.37 -15.36 11.88
N ALA A 45 1.89 -14.61 10.88
CA ALA A 45 2.69 -13.67 10.14
C ALA A 45 3.12 -12.46 10.99
N LYS A 46 4.28 -11.90 10.66
CA LYS A 46 4.69 -10.56 11.10
C LYS A 46 4.00 -9.53 10.20
N VAL A 47 3.44 -8.49 10.77
CA VAL A 47 2.78 -7.42 10.03
C VAL A 47 3.69 -6.19 10.02
N HIS A 48 4.25 -5.89 8.85
CA HIS A 48 5.17 -4.79 8.62
C HIS A 48 4.41 -3.53 8.24
N ILE A 49 4.70 -2.43 8.91
CA ILE A 49 3.96 -1.19 8.76
C ILE A 49 4.83 0.04 9.05
N PHE A 50 4.57 1.14 8.36
CA PHE A 50 5.18 2.41 8.69
C PHE A 50 4.69 2.92 10.05
N ALA A 51 5.60 3.29 10.94
CA ALA A 51 5.27 3.62 12.32
C ALA A 51 4.26 4.79 12.49
N PRO A 52 4.27 5.83 11.65
CA PRO A 52 3.21 6.85 11.68
C PRO A 52 1.80 6.29 11.43
N GLU A 53 1.65 5.27 10.56
CA GLU A 53 0.36 4.62 10.33
C GLU A 53 -0.09 3.82 11.54
N PHE A 54 0.82 3.01 12.09
CA PHE A 54 0.54 2.27 13.31
C PHE A 54 0.09 3.19 14.44
N ARG A 55 0.82 4.30 14.68
CA ARG A 55 0.45 5.27 15.71
C ARG A 55 -0.90 5.93 15.45
N ALA A 56 -1.22 6.19 14.17
CA ALA A 56 -2.51 6.74 13.79
C ALA A 56 -3.66 5.79 14.09
N ALA A 57 -3.50 4.51 13.75
CA ALA A 57 -4.52 3.49 13.96
C ALA A 57 -4.73 3.16 15.44
N MET A 58 -3.64 3.16 16.24
CA MET A 58 -3.73 2.89 17.68
C MET A 58 -4.24 4.08 18.49
N ASN A 59 -4.09 5.31 17.97
CA ASN A 59 -4.59 6.53 18.60
C ASN A 59 -5.21 7.49 17.56
N PRO A 60 -6.36 7.11 16.98
CA PRO A 60 -7.00 7.85 15.90
C PRO A 60 -7.61 9.17 16.41
N ASN A 61 -7.44 10.24 15.63
CA ASN A 61 -8.20 11.46 15.83
C ASN A 61 -9.68 11.28 15.42
N TRP A 62 -10.50 12.32 15.57
CA TRP A 62 -11.94 12.21 15.30
C TRP A 62 -12.28 11.87 13.83
N ARG A 63 -11.45 12.29 12.85
CA ARG A 63 -11.63 11.97 11.43
C ARG A 63 -11.21 10.53 11.11
N GLU A 64 -10.22 10.02 11.81
CA GLU A 64 -9.64 8.70 11.58
C GLU A 64 -10.44 7.57 12.21
N LYS A 65 -11.28 7.88 13.22
CA LYS A 65 -12.09 6.88 13.93
C LYS A 65 -13.03 6.06 13.03
N SER A 66 -13.44 6.61 11.90
CA SER A 66 -14.27 5.90 10.93
C SER A 66 -13.49 5.06 9.92
N ARG A 67 -12.17 5.22 9.87
CA ARG A 67 -11.28 4.53 8.93
C ARG A 67 -10.78 3.21 9.52
N TYR A 68 -10.31 3.27 10.74
CA TYR A 68 -9.65 2.17 11.42
C TYR A 68 -10.64 1.28 12.16
N MET A 69 -10.54 -0.02 11.93
CA MET A 69 -11.44 -1.03 12.51
C MET A 69 -10.66 -1.93 13.48
N PRO A 70 -10.57 -1.60 14.79
CA PRO A 70 -9.75 -2.34 15.75
C PRO A 70 -10.03 -3.84 15.83
N HIS A 71 -11.23 -4.29 15.45
CA HIS A 71 -11.55 -5.71 15.43
C HIS A 71 -10.71 -6.51 14.40
N GLN A 72 -10.22 -5.86 13.32
CA GLN A 72 -9.39 -6.52 12.30
C GLN A 72 -8.02 -6.95 12.84
N TRP A 73 -7.55 -6.33 13.93
CA TRP A 73 -6.31 -6.71 14.60
C TRP A 73 -6.50 -7.06 16.09
N ALA A 74 -7.72 -7.43 16.50
CA ALA A 74 -8.01 -7.83 17.88
C ALA A 74 -7.29 -9.12 18.31
N HIS A 75 -6.78 -9.91 17.36
CA HIS A 75 -5.97 -11.10 17.59
C HIS A 75 -4.51 -10.80 17.95
N ASN A 76 -4.13 -9.52 18.15
CA ASN A 76 -2.79 -9.06 18.48
C ASN A 76 -1.71 -9.51 17.48
N PRO A 77 -1.71 -9.00 16.23
CA PRO A 77 -0.70 -9.31 15.24
C PRO A 77 0.72 -9.01 15.73
N LYS A 78 1.69 -9.72 15.19
CA LYS A 78 3.12 -9.47 15.44
C LYS A 78 3.58 -8.25 14.65
N TRP A 79 3.30 -7.06 15.16
CA TRP A 79 3.66 -5.81 14.50
C TRP A 79 5.17 -5.60 14.43
N VAL A 80 5.63 -5.19 13.25
CA VAL A 80 6.99 -4.69 13.00
C VAL A 80 6.85 -3.29 12.42
N THR A 81 7.23 -2.29 13.20
CA THR A 81 7.06 -0.88 12.84
C THR A 81 8.38 -0.28 12.40
N TYR A 82 8.33 0.58 11.36
CA TYR A 82 9.50 1.23 10.78
C TYR A 82 9.36 2.75 10.87
N GLU A 83 10.43 3.43 11.25
CA GLU A 83 10.56 4.90 11.14
C GLU A 83 11.25 5.27 9.82
N THR A 84 11.19 6.54 9.45
CA THR A 84 11.90 7.06 8.28
C THR A 84 13.39 7.20 8.58
N GLU A 85 14.11 6.11 8.61
CA GLU A 85 15.58 6.09 8.62
C GLU A 85 15.98 5.19 7.46
N GLY A 86 16.03 5.76 6.25
CA GLY A 86 16.07 4.90 5.11
C GLY A 86 17.05 5.31 4.04
N GLU A 87 17.17 4.43 3.11
CA GLU A 87 17.89 4.58 1.86
C GLU A 87 17.07 5.44 0.89
N HIS A 88 17.73 6.05 -0.08
CA HIS A 88 17.05 6.72 -1.17
C HIS A 88 16.81 5.73 -2.31
N TRP A 89 15.56 5.62 -2.73
CA TRP A 89 15.16 4.80 -3.84
C TRP A 89 14.37 5.65 -4.85
N HIS A 90 14.89 5.84 -6.05
CA HIS A 90 14.28 6.65 -7.14
C HIS A 90 13.73 8.01 -6.67
N GLY A 91 14.46 8.71 -5.79
CA GLY A 91 14.08 10.02 -5.26
C GLY A 91 13.07 9.96 -4.10
N PHE A 92 12.71 8.77 -3.63
CA PHE A 92 11.91 8.56 -2.42
C PHE A 92 12.80 8.11 -1.26
N ASP A 93 12.44 8.52 -0.06
CA ASP A 93 12.92 7.83 1.13
C ASP A 93 12.29 6.44 1.13
N SER A 94 13.05 5.42 1.45
CA SER A 94 12.59 4.04 1.46
C SER A 94 13.12 3.32 2.69
N ILE A 95 12.42 2.25 3.07
CA ILE A 95 12.77 1.45 4.23
C ILE A 95 12.80 0.00 3.77
N ARG A 96 13.93 -0.65 3.95
CA ARG A 96 14.06 -2.08 3.72
C ARG A 96 13.21 -2.85 4.72
N ALA A 97 12.12 -3.45 4.25
CA ALA A 97 11.09 -3.98 5.12
C ALA A 97 11.44 -5.36 5.70
N ILE A 98 12.20 -6.17 5.00
CA ILE A 98 12.57 -7.51 5.45
C ILE A 98 14.06 -7.71 5.16
N PRO A 99 14.96 -7.37 6.10
CA PRO A 99 16.40 -7.45 5.87
C PRO A 99 16.90 -8.83 5.44
N GLU A 100 16.18 -9.88 5.82
CA GLU A 100 16.52 -11.26 5.48
C GLU A 100 16.28 -11.60 3.99
N LEU A 101 15.59 -10.74 3.23
CA LEU A 101 15.32 -10.89 1.80
C LEU A 101 16.19 -9.99 0.91
N ASP A 102 17.35 -9.54 1.40
CA ASP A 102 18.40 -8.87 0.61
C ASP A 102 17.87 -7.80 -0.37
N ASP A 103 17.25 -6.74 0.12
CA ASP A 103 16.81 -5.55 -0.66
C ASP A 103 15.64 -5.74 -1.62
N GLU A 104 15.01 -6.90 -1.63
CA GLU A 104 13.95 -7.20 -2.59
C GLU A 104 12.61 -6.50 -2.30
N ILE A 105 12.39 -6.03 -1.08
CA ILE A 105 11.11 -5.42 -0.68
C ILE A 105 11.34 -4.14 0.13
N LEU A 106 10.78 -3.04 -0.37
CA LEU A 106 10.88 -1.73 0.27
C LEU A 106 9.49 -1.19 0.65
N LEU A 107 9.39 -0.58 1.84
CA LEU A 107 8.32 0.35 2.17
C LEU A 107 8.71 1.75 1.70
N VAL A 108 7.86 2.38 0.91
CA VAL A 108 8.07 3.72 0.36
C VAL A 108 7.01 4.65 0.95
N PRO A 109 7.36 5.56 1.88
CA PRO A 109 6.38 6.48 2.47
C PRO A 109 5.72 7.37 1.42
N LEU A 110 4.41 7.27 1.30
CA LEU A 110 3.53 8.03 0.40
C LEU A 110 2.41 8.69 1.20
N VAL A 111 2.80 9.39 2.25
CA VAL A 111 1.88 10.00 3.22
C VAL A 111 0.90 10.98 2.57
N GLY A 112 -0.28 11.11 3.15
CA GLY A 112 -1.30 12.07 2.71
C GLY A 112 -2.69 11.47 2.66
N HIS A 113 -2.90 10.31 2.05
CA HIS A 113 -4.15 9.56 2.14
C HIS A 113 -4.45 9.21 3.59
N THR A 114 -3.53 8.53 4.26
CA THR A 114 -3.44 8.45 5.72
C THR A 114 -2.16 9.11 6.23
N ARG A 115 -1.97 9.20 7.56
CA ARG A 115 -0.79 9.81 8.17
C ARG A 115 0.50 9.03 7.91
N GLY A 116 0.39 7.75 7.68
CA GLY A 116 1.53 6.85 7.46
C GLY A 116 1.37 5.96 6.25
N HIS A 117 0.52 6.33 5.29
CA HIS A 117 0.37 5.58 4.05
C HIS A 117 1.72 5.38 3.35
N SER A 118 1.94 4.17 2.86
CA SER A 118 3.16 3.77 2.15
C SER A 118 2.83 3.00 0.88
N GLY A 119 3.69 3.07 -0.11
CA GLY A 119 3.77 2.09 -1.18
C GLY A 119 4.65 0.92 -0.78
N ILE A 120 4.54 -0.17 -1.51
CA ILE A 120 5.39 -1.35 -1.36
C ILE A 120 6.06 -1.63 -2.70
N ALA A 121 7.38 -1.49 -2.75
CA ALA A 121 8.16 -1.82 -3.93
C ALA A 121 8.76 -3.22 -3.78
N VAL A 122 8.62 -4.03 -4.82
CA VAL A 122 9.17 -5.39 -4.89
C VAL A 122 10.10 -5.44 -6.09
N ASN A 123 11.33 -5.86 -5.88
CA ASN A 123 12.27 -6.13 -6.97
C ASN A 123 11.93 -7.47 -7.62
N SER A 124 11.80 -7.48 -8.94
CA SER A 124 11.50 -8.66 -9.73
C SER A 124 12.52 -8.82 -10.86
N GLU A 125 12.50 -9.97 -11.58
CA GLU A 125 13.35 -10.18 -12.74
C GLU A 125 13.12 -9.16 -13.86
N ASP A 126 11.90 -8.60 -13.94
CA ASP A 126 11.48 -7.60 -14.94
C ASP A 126 11.61 -6.15 -14.44
N GLY A 127 12.27 -5.91 -13.31
CA GLY A 127 12.40 -4.61 -12.66
C GLY A 127 11.52 -4.46 -11.42
N TRP A 128 11.31 -3.23 -10.99
CA TRP A 128 10.56 -2.95 -9.78
C TRP A 128 9.05 -2.89 -10.02
N LEU A 129 8.28 -3.53 -9.14
CA LEU A 129 6.84 -3.38 -9.03
C LEU A 129 6.53 -2.50 -7.81
N LEU A 130 5.93 -1.33 -8.02
CA LEU A 130 5.51 -0.45 -6.94
C LEU A 130 3.98 -0.48 -6.78
N HIS A 131 3.51 -1.19 -5.76
CA HIS A 131 2.13 -1.09 -5.30
C HIS A 131 1.96 0.23 -4.55
N CYS A 132 1.26 1.18 -5.16
CA CYS A 132 1.11 2.53 -4.64
C CYS A 132 -0.01 2.68 -3.59
N GLY A 133 -0.71 1.59 -3.24
CA GLY A 133 -1.86 1.64 -2.34
C GLY A 133 -2.89 2.68 -2.82
N ASP A 134 -3.25 3.61 -1.95
CA ASP A 134 -4.24 4.67 -2.16
C ASP A 134 -3.62 6.05 -2.46
N ALA A 135 -2.38 6.06 -2.93
CA ALA A 135 -1.74 7.31 -3.34
C ALA A 135 -2.43 7.95 -4.57
N TYR A 136 -3.05 7.12 -5.42
CA TYR A 136 -3.93 7.52 -6.52
C TYR A 136 -4.96 6.41 -6.81
N PHE A 137 -6.04 6.72 -7.59
CA PHE A 137 -7.16 5.80 -7.82
C PHE A 137 -7.50 5.57 -9.28
N HIS A 138 -6.76 6.17 -10.22
CA HIS A 138 -7.07 6.06 -11.64
C HIS A 138 -5.80 6.06 -12.47
N HIS A 139 -5.64 5.08 -13.35
CA HIS A 139 -4.45 4.90 -14.19
C HIS A 139 -4.05 6.13 -15.01
N ASN A 140 -5.02 6.92 -15.47
CA ASN A 140 -4.71 8.15 -16.20
C ASN A 140 -4.01 9.21 -15.35
N GLN A 141 -4.00 9.09 -14.01
CA GLN A 141 -3.19 9.97 -13.16
C GLN A 141 -1.69 9.74 -13.36
N MET A 142 -1.29 8.58 -13.89
CA MET A 142 0.11 8.23 -14.20
C MET A 142 0.47 8.41 -15.68
N SER A 143 -0.46 8.87 -16.53
CA SER A 143 -0.20 9.10 -17.96
C SER A 143 0.68 10.32 -18.21
N SER A 144 1.18 10.46 -19.44
CA SER A 144 1.94 11.65 -19.87
C SER A 144 1.14 12.94 -19.85
N ASP A 145 -0.20 12.84 -19.95
CA ASP A 145 -1.15 13.94 -19.75
C ASP A 145 -2.10 13.54 -18.60
N PRO A 146 -1.68 13.80 -17.32
CA PRO A 146 -2.38 13.26 -16.18
C PRO A 146 -3.80 13.80 -16.03
N SER A 147 -4.77 12.91 -15.88
CA SER A 147 -6.17 13.26 -15.68
C SER A 147 -6.87 12.34 -14.69
N CYS A 148 -7.89 12.87 -14.04
CA CYS A 148 -8.73 12.11 -13.11
C CYS A 148 -10.18 12.58 -13.26
N PRO A 149 -11.18 11.69 -13.28
CA PRO A 149 -12.58 12.07 -13.20
C PRO A 149 -12.83 12.98 -11.99
N ILE A 150 -13.51 14.10 -12.19
CA ILE A 150 -13.66 15.13 -11.15
C ILE A 150 -14.31 14.61 -9.87
N GLY A 151 -15.26 13.70 -9.98
CA GLY A 151 -15.88 13.06 -8.80
C GLY A 151 -14.88 12.23 -8.00
N LEU A 152 -13.97 11.53 -8.67
CA LEU A 152 -12.94 10.72 -8.03
C LEU A 152 -11.86 11.60 -7.40
N GLU A 153 -11.47 12.71 -8.03
CA GLU A 153 -10.54 13.66 -7.44
C GLU A 153 -11.11 14.31 -6.17
N LEU A 154 -12.39 14.69 -6.19
CA LEU A 154 -13.07 15.23 -5.02
C LEU A 154 -13.15 14.19 -3.89
N PHE A 155 -13.41 12.94 -4.24
CA PHE A 155 -13.42 11.82 -3.28
C PHE A 155 -12.04 11.61 -2.64
N GLN A 156 -10.98 11.50 -3.44
CA GLN A 156 -9.60 11.38 -2.93
C GLN A 156 -9.24 12.54 -2.00
N ARG A 157 -9.58 13.78 -2.40
CA ARG A 157 -9.35 14.97 -1.59
C ARG A 157 -10.11 14.95 -0.26
N GLY A 158 -11.34 14.46 -0.26
CA GLY A 158 -12.19 14.34 0.93
C GLY A 158 -11.66 13.29 1.91
N LEU A 159 -11.16 12.18 1.40
CA LEU A 159 -10.60 11.10 2.21
C LEU A 159 -9.22 11.44 2.77
N ALA A 160 -8.42 12.23 2.05
CA ALA A 160 -7.04 12.51 2.46
C ALA A 160 -6.95 13.15 3.84
N MET A 161 -6.09 12.62 4.69
CA MET A 161 -5.76 13.22 5.99
C MET A 161 -4.93 14.49 5.81
N ASN A 162 -4.05 14.52 4.81
CA ASN A 162 -3.33 15.70 4.36
C ASN A 162 -3.29 15.75 2.82
N ASN A 163 -4.18 16.56 2.22
CA ASN A 163 -4.25 16.64 0.78
C ASN A 163 -3.03 17.28 0.11
N LYS A 164 -2.28 18.14 0.84
CA LYS A 164 -1.05 18.73 0.31
C LYS A 164 0.02 17.64 0.10
N ASP A 165 0.22 16.79 1.08
CA ASP A 165 1.20 15.70 1.01
C ASP A 165 0.75 14.65 -0.02
N ARG A 166 -0.55 14.31 -0.08
CA ARG A 166 -1.11 13.44 -1.11
C ARG A 166 -0.77 13.94 -2.53
N VAL A 167 -1.05 15.22 -2.81
CA VAL A 167 -0.78 15.80 -4.13
C VAL A 167 0.71 15.86 -4.41
N HIS A 168 1.54 16.19 -3.42
CA HIS A 168 2.99 16.18 -3.56
C HIS A 168 3.52 14.77 -3.94
N ASN A 169 3.07 13.73 -3.22
CA ASN A 169 3.47 12.36 -3.51
C ASN A 169 2.92 11.87 -4.86
N LEU A 170 1.69 12.26 -5.23
CA LEU A 170 1.15 11.98 -6.56
C LEU A 170 2.06 12.54 -7.67
N GLN A 171 2.51 13.80 -7.54
CA GLN A 171 3.43 14.42 -8.52
C GLN A 171 4.79 13.69 -8.58
N ARG A 172 5.31 13.22 -7.46
CA ARG A 172 6.54 12.41 -7.42
C ARG A 172 6.35 11.06 -8.11
N LEU A 173 5.21 10.39 -7.91
CA LEU A 173 4.88 9.14 -8.61
C LEU A 173 4.72 9.37 -10.12
N GLN A 174 4.10 10.48 -10.55
CA GLN A 174 4.02 10.87 -11.96
C GLN A 174 5.41 11.07 -12.58
N ALA A 175 6.31 11.77 -11.87
CA ALA A 175 7.68 11.94 -12.33
C ALA A 175 8.43 10.59 -12.40
N LEU A 176 8.25 9.70 -11.42
CA LEU A 176 8.82 8.37 -11.43
C LEU A 176 8.33 7.55 -12.65
N ALA A 177 7.03 7.51 -12.89
CA ALA A 177 6.44 6.79 -14.02
C ALA A 177 6.99 7.24 -15.38
N GLN A 178 7.36 8.52 -15.50
CA GLN A 178 7.89 9.09 -16.73
C GLN A 178 9.41 8.92 -16.88
N SER A 179 10.15 8.87 -15.77
CA SER A 179 11.62 8.90 -15.78
C SER A 179 12.27 7.51 -15.89
N THR A 180 11.59 6.46 -15.47
CA THR A 180 12.20 5.13 -15.34
C THR A 180 12.07 4.27 -16.59
N HIS A 181 11.37 4.75 -17.64
CA HIS A 181 11.22 4.03 -18.92
C HIS A 181 10.81 2.55 -18.78
N GLY A 182 10.04 2.23 -17.73
CA GLY A 182 9.55 0.88 -17.45
C GLY A 182 10.37 0.08 -16.43
N GLU A 183 11.48 0.58 -15.92
CA GLU A 183 12.22 -0.07 -14.81
C GLU A 183 11.39 -0.15 -13.51
N VAL A 184 10.46 0.78 -13.33
CA VAL A 184 9.50 0.76 -12.21
C VAL A 184 8.10 0.78 -12.78
N GLN A 185 7.36 -0.30 -12.54
CA GLN A 185 5.95 -0.42 -12.89
C GLN A 185 5.09 -0.04 -11.68
N LEU A 186 4.20 0.94 -11.85
CA LEU A 186 3.33 1.44 -10.80
C LEU A 186 1.92 0.89 -10.98
N PHE A 187 1.27 0.57 -9.87
CA PHE A 187 -0.16 0.26 -9.84
C PHE A 187 -0.79 0.65 -8.50
N SER A 188 -2.08 1.01 -8.52
CA SER A 188 -2.85 1.38 -7.33
C SER A 188 -3.74 0.23 -6.85
N ALA A 189 -4.28 0.35 -5.64
CA ALA A 189 -5.13 -0.67 -5.06
C ALA A 189 -6.53 -0.73 -5.70
N HIS A 190 -7.02 0.37 -6.27
CA HIS A 190 -8.41 0.52 -6.68
C HIS A 190 -8.63 0.67 -8.19
N ASP A 191 -7.64 0.40 -9.02
CA ASP A 191 -7.78 0.49 -10.47
C ASP A 191 -7.78 -0.90 -11.14
N ALA A 192 -8.98 -1.33 -11.56
CA ALA A 192 -9.16 -2.61 -12.26
C ALA A 192 -8.42 -2.68 -13.61
N PHE A 193 -8.19 -1.55 -14.26
CA PHE A 193 -7.44 -1.50 -15.52
C PHE A 193 -5.95 -1.82 -15.29
N GLU A 194 -5.39 -1.34 -14.19
CA GLU A 194 -4.01 -1.66 -13.82
C GLU A 194 -3.88 -3.10 -13.37
N LEU A 195 -4.82 -3.62 -12.57
CA LEU A 195 -4.85 -5.02 -12.14
C LEU A 195 -4.88 -5.99 -13.32
N ALA A 196 -5.62 -5.67 -14.39
CA ALA A 196 -5.72 -6.53 -15.58
C ALA A 196 -4.38 -6.74 -16.32
N ARG A 197 -3.35 -5.97 -16.02
CA ARG A 197 -1.99 -6.19 -16.58
C ARG A 197 -1.26 -7.37 -15.94
N TYR A 198 -1.74 -7.85 -14.80
CA TYR A 198 -1.10 -8.89 -13.98
C TYR A 198 -1.97 -10.16 -13.88
N GLN A 199 -3.03 -10.25 -14.65
CA GLN A 199 -3.93 -11.39 -14.80
C GLN A 199 -3.73 -12.05 -16.18
#